data_753ea9e8f2d94f628b606f7d07e134d5
#
_entry.id   753ea9e8f2d94f628b606f7d07e134d5
#
_cell.length_a   1.000
_cell.length_b   1.000
_cell.length_c   1.000
_cell.angle_alpha   90.00
_cell.angle_beta   90.00
_cell.angle_gamma   90.00
#
_symmetry.space_group_name_H-M   'P 1'
#
loop_
_entity.id
_entity.type
_entity.pdbx_description
1 polymer ?
#
loop_
_entity_poly.entity_id
_entity_poly.type
_entity_poly.pdbx_seq_one_letter_code
_entity_poly.pdbx_strand_id
1 'polypeptide(L)'
;LDGEALARVDWERLDGMGARELEALRKDISRMEWPDGMPEEGARRIAARMLEDVRAGRPDLWEEARVGVRAADDHTLELEMRSPMPQLPLLLLHCTWFPVPRHAVEAHGGMLDRTGGWTRPGKAVGNGPFLMAEHRFNDYVEVRRNPRYRNASSVRLNGVRFLPTVNGFTETRMFFNGKLHVTNN
;
A
#
# COMPACT_ATOMS: atom_id res chain seq x y z
N LEU A 1 -23.57 -4.11 16.45
CA LEU A 1 -24.38 -4.94 15.54
C LEU A 1 -23.83 -6.35 15.60
N ASP A 2 -24.66 -7.31 16.03
CA ASP A 2 -24.33 -8.72 16.06
C ASP A 2 -24.33 -9.31 14.63
N GLY A 3 -23.78 -10.50 14.47
CA GLY A 3 -23.71 -11.15 13.15
C GLY A 3 -25.09 -11.35 12.48
N GLU A 4 -26.19 -11.27 13.22
CA GLU A 4 -27.56 -11.28 12.68
C GLU A 4 -27.93 -9.99 11.95
N ALA A 5 -27.37 -8.84 12.32
CA ALA A 5 -27.61 -7.58 11.63
C ALA A 5 -26.96 -7.56 10.23
N LEU A 6 -25.80 -8.21 10.08
CA LEU A 6 -25.12 -8.36 8.79
C LEU A 6 -25.83 -9.38 7.86
N ALA A 7 -26.42 -10.43 8.43
CA ALA A 7 -27.23 -11.39 7.67
C ALA A 7 -28.52 -10.77 7.10
N ARG A 8 -28.94 -9.61 7.64
CA ARG A 8 -30.12 -8.86 7.19
C ARG A 8 -29.80 -7.79 6.15
N VAL A 9 -28.52 -7.56 5.84
CA VAL A 9 -28.14 -6.65 4.74
C VAL A 9 -28.54 -7.31 3.44
N ASP A 10 -29.51 -6.74 2.76
CA ASP A 10 -29.92 -7.15 1.42
C ASP A 10 -28.84 -6.75 0.42
N TRP A 11 -27.94 -7.68 0.16
CA TRP A 11 -26.78 -7.48 -0.71
C TRP A 11 -27.18 -7.22 -2.17
N GLU A 12 -28.39 -7.67 -2.59
CA GLU A 12 -28.93 -7.38 -3.92
C GLU A 12 -29.35 -5.91 -4.04
N ARG A 13 -29.69 -5.28 -2.91
CA ARG A 13 -30.04 -3.86 -2.87
C ARG A 13 -28.86 -2.92 -3.05
N LEU A 14 -27.62 -3.38 -2.85
CA LEU A 14 -26.41 -2.59 -3.13
C LEU A 14 -26.36 -2.09 -4.59
N ASP A 15 -26.95 -2.83 -5.50
CA ASP A 15 -26.98 -2.48 -6.92
C ASP A 15 -27.83 -1.23 -7.23
N GLY A 16 -28.71 -0.83 -6.32
CA GLY A 16 -29.57 0.34 -6.44
C GLY A 16 -29.23 1.50 -5.49
N MET A 17 -28.23 1.34 -4.60
CA MET A 17 -27.89 2.36 -3.63
C MET A 17 -27.15 3.54 -4.25
N GLY A 18 -27.58 4.75 -3.91
CA GLY A 18 -26.88 5.98 -4.28
C GLY A 18 -25.61 6.20 -3.46
N ALA A 19 -24.72 7.07 -3.94
CA ALA A 19 -23.41 7.35 -3.32
C ALA A 19 -23.51 7.73 -1.84
N ARG A 20 -24.54 8.49 -1.42
CA ARG A 20 -24.76 8.87 -0.01
C ARG A 20 -25.12 7.69 0.87
N GLU A 21 -25.91 6.75 0.37
CA GLU A 21 -26.31 5.55 1.11
C GLU A 21 -25.14 4.59 1.26
N LEU A 22 -24.30 4.43 0.21
CA LEU A 22 -23.07 3.65 0.26
C LEU A 22 -22.05 4.26 1.23
N GLU A 23 -21.92 5.58 1.30
CA GLU A 23 -21.03 6.24 2.25
C GLU A 23 -21.55 6.14 3.70
N ALA A 24 -22.86 6.20 3.92
CA ALA A 24 -23.47 5.95 5.22
C ALA A 24 -23.20 4.50 5.67
N LEU A 25 -23.44 3.54 4.78
CA LEU A 25 -23.15 2.12 5.02
C LEU A 25 -21.66 1.88 5.32
N ARG A 26 -20.77 2.54 4.58
CA ARG A 26 -19.32 2.48 4.83
C ARG A 26 -18.94 3.02 6.20
N LYS A 27 -19.54 4.14 6.64
CA LYS A 27 -19.31 4.71 7.98
C LYS A 27 -19.83 3.79 9.08
N ASP A 28 -20.95 3.17 8.86
CA ASP A 28 -21.52 2.20 9.81
C ASP A 28 -20.63 0.94 9.88
N ILE A 29 -20.20 0.45 8.75
CA ILE A 29 -19.26 -0.68 8.64
C ILE A 29 -17.92 -0.37 9.31
N SER A 30 -17.36 0.83 9.13
CA SER A 30 -16.06 1.21 9.72
C SER A 30 -16.11 1.42 11.24
N ARG A 31 -17.29 1.60 11.81
CA ARG A 31 -17.53 1.74 13.26
C ARG A 31 -17.88 0.43 13.95
N MET A 32 -18.09 -0.63 13.18
CA MET A 32 -18.37 -1.95 13.74
C MET A 32 -17.08 -2.54 14.31
N GLU A 33 -17.12 -2.92 15.59
CA GLU A 33 -16.21 -3.93 16.10
C GLU A 33 -16.61 -5.26 15.48
N TRP A 34 -15.76 -5.78 14.61
CA TRP A 34 -16.01 -7.02 13.92
C TRP A 34 -15.74 -8.17 14.89
N PRO A 35 -16.74 -9.01 15.22
CA PRO A 35 -16.47 -10.22 15.95
C PRO A 35 -15.57 -11.15 15.12
N ASP A 36 -14.72 -11.92 15.80
CA ASP A 36 -13.93 -12.99 15.17
C ASP A 36 -14.88 -13.87 14.35
N GLY A 37 -14.78 -13.80 13.01
CA GLY A 37 -15.63 -14.59 12.11
C GLY A 37 -16.48 -13.80 11.12
N MET A 38 -16.13 -12.53 10.83
CA MET A 38 -16.74 -11.83 9.69
C MET A 38 -16.63 -12.69 8.43
N PRO A 39 -17.72 -12.85 7.66
CA PRO A 39 -17.61 -13.44 6.33
C PRO A 39 -16.73 -12.54 5.47
N GLU A 40 -15.48 -12.94 5.29
CA GLU A 40 -14.48 -12.31 4.40
C GLU A 40 -15.07 -12.01 3.01
N GLU A 41 -16.07 -12.79 2.64
CA GLU A 41 -16.84 -12.69 1.41
C GLU A 41 -17.71 -11.43 1.33
N GLY A 42 -18.34 -10.99 2.42
CA GLY A 42 -19.15 -9.76 2.44
C GLY A 42 -18.32 -8.50 2.25
N ALA A 43 -17.17 -8.42 2.95
CA ALA A 43 -16.24 -7.30 2.78
C ALA A 43 -15.61 -7.30 1.38
N ARG A 44 -15.29 -8.48 0.81
CA ARG A 44 -14.80 -8.64 -0.56
C ARG A 44 -15.85 -8.19 -1.59
N ARG A 45 -17.12 -8.52 -1.40
CA ARG A 45 -18.21 -8.07 -2.29
C ARG A 45 -18.39 -6.56 -2.28
N ILE A 46 -18.42 -5.94 -1.08
CA ILE A 46 -18.51 -4.47 -0.96
C ILE A 46 -17.30 -3.81 -1.66
N ALA A 47 -16.11 -4.30 -1.40
CA ALA A 47 -14.89 -3.76 -1.99
C ALA A 47 -14.83 -3.98 -3.51
N ALA A 48 -15.28 -5.14 -4.00
CA ALA A 48 -15.35 -5.44 -5.43
C ALA A 48 -16.36 -4.50 -6.13
N ARG A 49 -17.51 -4.28 -5.51
CA ARG A 49 -18.52 -3.38 -6.05
C ARG A 49 -18.06 -1.92 -6.08
N MET A 50 -17.42 -1.45 -5.02
CA MET A 50 -16.83 -0.11 -5.00
C MET A 50 -15.78 0.05 -6.09
N LEU A 51 -15.00 -0.98 -6.40
CA LEU A 51 -14.02 -0.99 -7.51
C LEU A 51 -14.70 -1.02 -8.88
N GLU A 52 -15.79 -1.75 -9.04
CA GLU A 52 -16.54 -1.77 -10.29
C GLU A 52 -17.18 -0.40 -10.58
N ASP A 53 -17.74 0.25 -9.58
CA ASP A 53 -18.33 1.59 -9.70
C ASP A 53 -17.23 2.63 -10.02
N VAL A 54 -16.06 2.48 -9.45
CA VAL A 54 -14.85 3.24 -9.77
C VAL A 54 -14.40 3.00 -11.22
N ARG A 55 -14.38 1.74 -11.67
CA ARG A 55 -14.00 1.36 -13.05
C ARG A 55 -15.05 1.78 -14.08
N ALA A 56 -16.32 1.75 -13.71
CA ALA A 56 -17.43 2.19 -14.56
C ALA A 56 -17.48 3.71 -14.76
N GLY A 57 -16.53 4.46 -14.17
CA GLY A 57 -16.41 5.90 -14.37
C GLY A 57 -17.59 6.66 -13.73
N ARG A 58 -18.11 6.18 -12.61
CA ARG A 58 -19.08 6.96 -11.83
C ARG A 58 -18.39 8.15 -11.19
N PRO A 59 -18.55 9.36 -11.74
CA PRO A 59 -17.82 10.54 -11.29
C PRO A 59 -18.22 10.97 -9.87
N ASP A 60 -19.43 10.62 -9.43
CA ASP A 60 -19.98 10.99 -8.14
C ASP A 60 -19.17 10.48 -6.94
N LEU A 61 -18.68 9.24 -6.99
CA LEU A 61 -17.83 8.69 -5.92
C LEU A 61 -16.42 9.30 -5.91
N TRP A 62 -15.89 9.64 -7.08
CA TRP A 62 -14.59 10.28 -7.22
C TRP A 62 -14.61 11.78 -6.97
N GLU A 63 -15.70 12.46 -7.37
CA GLU A 63 -15.86 13.89 -7.13
C GLU A 63 -15.97 14.21 -5.64
N GLU A 64 -16.64 13.39 -4.85
CA GLU A 64 -16.68 13.55 -3.39
C GLU A 64 -15.33 13.20 -2.72
N ALA A 65 -14.64 12.17 -3.18
CA ALA A 65 -13.32 11.81 -2.67
C ALA A 65 -12.21 12.74 -3.20
N ARG A 66 -12.43 13.39 -4.35
CA ARG A 66 -11.50 14.29 -5.07
C ARG A 66 -10.03 13.96 -4.84
N VAL A 67 -9.67 12.73 -5.16
CA VAL A 67 -8.26 12.38 -5.27
C VAL A 67 -7.77 13.01 -6.56
N GLY A 68 -7.12 14.17 -6.46
CA GLY A 68 -6.63 14.92 -7.59
C GLY A 68 -5.46 14.24 -8.32
N VAL A 69 -5.66 12.97 -8.72
CA VAL A 69 -4.65 12.18 -9.45
C VAL A 69 -5.29 11.61 -10.69
N ARG A 70 -4.70 11.90 -11.85
CA ARG A 70 -5.18 11.43 -13.14
C ARG A 70 -4.03 10.97 -14.03
N ALA A 71 -4.15 9.80 -14.63
CA ALA A 71 -3.28 9.38 -15.73
C ALA A 71 -3.81 10.03 -17.02
N ALA A 72 -3.07 10.98 -17.58
CA ALA A 72 -3.42 11.65 -18.83
C ALA A 72 -3.12 10.74 -20.03
N ASP A 73 -2.03 9.99 -19.95
CA ASP A 73 -1.58 8.97 -20.88
C ASP A 73 -0.70 7.92 -20.17
N ASP A 74 -0.09 6.99 -20.91
CA ASP A 74 0.76 5.92 -20.38
C ASP A 74 2.02 6.41 -19.65
N HIS A 75 2.40 7.67 -19.82
CA HIS A 75 3.64 8.24 -19.29
C HIS A 75 3.43 9.51 -18.47
N THR A 76 2.20 10.04 -18.45
CA THR A 76 1.89 11.32 -17.81
C THR A 76 0.91 11.13 -16.66
N LEU A 77 1.35 11.49 -15.46
CA LEU A 77 0.51 11.55 -14.26
C LEU A 77 0.27 13.02 -13.91
N GLU A 78 -1.00 13.43 -13.86
CA GLU A 78 -1.39 14.76 -13.41
C GLU A 78 -1.82 14.72 -11.95
N LEU A 79 -1.32 15.70 -11.20
CA LEU A 79 -1.69 15.91 -9.79
C LEU A 79 -2.38 17.26 -9.66
N GLU A 80 -3.65 17.25 -9.27
CA GLU A 80 -4.42 18.45 -8.99
C GLU A 80 -4.42 18.73 -7.49
N MET A 81 -4.00 19.92 -7.11
CA MET A 81 -3.90 20.34 -5.71
C MET A 81 -4.99 21.36 -5.38
N ARG A 82 -5.61 21.25 -4.20
CA ARG A 82 -6.63 22.20 -3.74
C ARG A 82 -6.10 23.64 -3.55
N SER A 83 -4.81 23.74 -3.29
CA SER A 83 -4.11 25.02 -3.11
C SER A 83 -2.65 24.89 -3.55
N PRO A 84 -1.97 25.99 -3.90
CA PRO A 84 -0.56 25.97 -4.22
C PRO A 84 0.26 25.32 -3.10
N MET A 85 1.10 24.34 -3.46
CA MET A 85 1.93 23.59 -2.51
C MET A 85 3.39 23.56 -3.00
N PRO A 86 4.18 24.58 -2.70
CA PRO A 86 5.58 24.66 -3.14
C PRO A 86 6.44 23.49 -2.66
N GLN A 87 6.08 22.87 -1.53
CA GLN A 87 6.77 21.71 -0.94
C GLN A 87 6.40 20.36 -1.57
N LEU A 88 5.48 20.32 -2.55
CA LEU A 88 5.06 19.06 -3.21
C LEU A 88 6.24 18.23 -3.70
N PRO A 89 7.28 18.79 -4.35
CA PRO A 89 8.44 17.99 -4.79
C PRO A 89 9.14 17.24 -3.65
N LEU A 90 9.17 17.83 -2.45
CA LEU A 90 9.74 17.17 -1.26
C LEU A 90 8.81 16.06 -0.73
N LEU A 91 7.50 16.28 -0.77
CA LEU A 91 6.53 15.27 -0.35
C LEU A 91 6.54 14.04 -1.26
N LEU A 92 6.78 14.23 -2.57
CA LEU A 92 6.90 13.13 -3.52
C LEU A 92 8.10 12.20 -3.27
N LEU A 93 9.06 12.62 -2.44
CA LEU A 93 10.17 11.77 -2.01
C LEU A 93 9.77 10.79 -0.90
N HIS A 94 8.62 10.98 -0.27
CA HIS A 94 8.15 10.09 0.77
C HIS A 94 7.69 8.75 0.18
N CYS A 95 7.96 7.65 0.88
CA CYS A 95 7.70 6.28 0.41
C CYS A 95 6.24 6.00 0.04
N THR A 96 5.27 6.76 0.57
CA THR A 96 3.85 6.62 0.22
C THR A 96 3.54 6.98 -1.24
N TRP A 97 4.44 7.71 -1.91
CA TRP A 97 4.32 8.10 -3.32
C TRP A 97 5.09 7.18 -4.27
N PHE A 98 5.74 6.17 -3.75
CA PHE A 98 6.48 5.26 -4.61
C PHE A 98 5.52 4.44 -5.48
N PRO A 99 5.79 4.35 -6.80
CA PRO A 99 4.93 3.61 -7.70
C PRO A 99 4.97 2.12 -7.36
N VAL A 100 3.79 1.51 -7.35
CA VAL A 100 3.61 0.08 -7.10
C VAL A 100 3.28 -0.61 -8.42
N PRO A 101 4.01 -1.65 -8.81
CA PRO A 101 3.81 -2.33 -10.09
C PRO A 101 2.52 -3.17 -10.07
N ARG A 102 1.50 -2.70 -10.77
CA ARG A 102 0.17 -3.32 -10.83
C ARG A 102 0.23 -4.81 -11.14
N HIS A 103 1.02 -5.20 -12.16
CA HIS A 103 1.16 -6.59 -12.58
C HIS A 103 1.69 -7.52 -11.48
N ALA A 104 2.61 -7.01 -10.62
CA ALA A 104 3.14 -7.80 -9.51
C ALA A 104 2.11 -7.96 -8.38
N VAL A 105 1.30 -6.94 -8.12
CA VAL A 105 0.22 -6.98 -7.13
C VAL A 105 -0.87 -7.94 -7.58
N GLU A 106 -1.33 -7.82 -8.83
CA GLU A 106 -2.40 -8.66 -9.39
C GLU A 106 -2.00 -10.13 -9.47
N ALA A 107 -0.73 -10.44 -9.76
CA ALA A 107 -0.22 -11.81 -9.78
C ALA A 107 -0.19 -12.48 -8.39
N HIS A 108 -0.37 -11.71 -7.31
CA HIS A 108 -0.22 -12.20 -5.94
C HIS A 108 -1.40 -11.83 -5.02
N GLY A 109 -2.62 -11.80 -5.54
CA GLY A 109 -3.84 -11.60 -4.76
C GLY A 109 -4.62 -10.33 -5.12
N GLY A 110 -3.98 -9.40 -5.85
CA GLY A 110 -4.65 -8.15 -6.28
C GLY A 110 -4.57 -7.02 -5.27
N MET A 111 -5.14 -5.87 -5.66
CA MET A 111 -5.03 -4.60 -4.92
C MET A 111 -5.74 -4.60 -3.56
N LEU A 112 -6.70 -5.50 -3.37
CA LEU A 112 -7.50 -5.59 -2.14
C LEU A 112 -6.97 -6.65 -1.17
N ASP A 113 -6.04 -7.50 -1.61
CA ASP A 113 -5.47 -8.53 -0.74
C ASP A 113 -4.34 -7.93 0.12
N ARG A 114 -4.67 -7.66 1.39
CA ARG A 114 -3.69 -7.19 2.38
C ARG A 114 -2.65 -8.25 2.76
N THR A 115 -2.94 -9.52 2.50
CA THR A 115 -2.06 -10.65 2.79
C THR A 115 -1.24 -11.04 1.56
N GLY A 116 -1.47 -10.38 0.45
CA GLY A 116 -0.81 -10.61 -0.83
C GLY A 116 0.69 -10.70 -0.71
N GLY A 117 1.23 -11.78 -1.25
CA GLY A 117 2.67 -12.07 -1.14
C GLY A 117 3.57 -11.26 -2.06
N TRP A 118 3.06 -10.22 -2.75
CA TRP A 118 3.83 -9.46 -3.73
C TRP A 118 5.03 -8.71 -3.14
N THR A 119 4.99 -8.39 -1.84
CA THR A 119 6.10 -7.74 -1.13
C THR A 119 7.18 -8.71 -0.63
N ARG A 120 6.99 -10.01 -0.81
CA ARG A 120 7.94 -11.03 -0.32
C ARG A 120 9.22 -11.06 -1.16
N PRO A 121 10.34 -11.51 -0.58
CA PRO A 121 11.58 -11.71 -1.31
C PRO A 121 11.37 -12.54 -2.60
N GLY A 122 11.97 -12.11 -3.70
CA GLY A 122 11.83 -12.74 -5.01
C GLY A 122 10.54 -12.43 -5.77
N LYS A 123 9.53 -11.83 -5.10
CA LYS A 123 8.27 -11.39 -5.71
C LYS A 123 8.17 -9.87 -5.79
N ALA A 124 8.80 -9.19 -4.85
CA ALA A 124 8.83 -7.73 -4.83
C ALA A 124 9.57 -7.18 -6.06
N VAL A 125 8.85 -6.39 -6.84
CA VAL A 125 9.38 -5.68 -8.02
C VAL A 125 9.49 -4.20 -7.68
N GLY A 126 10.62 -3.61 -8.00
CA GLY A 126 10.86 -2.19 -7.75
C GLY A 126 11.80 -1.60 -8.79
N ASN A 127 11.71 -0.28 -8.98
CA ASN A 127 12.57 0.50 -9.86
C ASN A 127 13.75 1.17 -9.11
N GLY A 128 13.92 0.86 -7.82
CA GLY A 128 14.96 1.40 -6.97
C GLY A 128 16.33 0.75 -7.16
N PRO A 129 17.38 1.31 -6.49
CA PRO A 129 18.76 0.84 -6.59
C PRO A 129 18.99 -0.54 -5.97
N PHE A 130 18.09 -0.99 -5.10
CA PHE A 130 18.17 -2.29 -4.45
C PHE A 130 16.86 -3.04 -4.56
N LEU A 131 16.94 -4.38 -4.56
CA LEU A 131 15.82 -5.31 -4.52
C LEU A 131 15.89 -6.14 -3.23
N MET A 132 14.73 -6.46 -2.65
CA MET A 132 14.66 -7.32 -1.49
C MET A 132 15.10 -8.75 -1.85
N ALA A 133 16.15 -9.21 -1.19
CA ALA A 133 16.71 -10.55 -1.39
C ALA A 133 16.22 -11.53 -0.32
N GLU A 134 16.17 -11.09 0.94
CA GLU A 134 15.74 -11.92 2.05
C GLU A 134 15.03 -11.08 3.12
N HIS A 135 14.05 -11.68 3.78
CA HIS A 135 13.38 -11.12 4.94
C HIS A 135 13.21 -12.22 5.99
N ARG A 136 13.92 -12.10 7.09
CA ARG A 136 13.77 -12.94 8.27
C ARG A 136 13.10 -12.14 9.37
N PHE A 137 11.89 -12.56 9.73
CA PHE A 137 11.12 -11.87 10.76
C PHE A 137 11.91 -11.77 12.07
N ASN A 138 11.95 -10.58 12.67
CA ASN A 138 12.71 -10.25 13.89
C ASN A 138 14.23 -10.47 13.82
N ASP A 139 14.80 -10.75 12.65
CA ASP A 139 16.23 -10.98 12.49
C ASP A 139 16.83 -9.91 11.55
N TYR A 140 16.52 -9.94 10.26
CA TYR A 140 17.00 -8.92 9.33
C TYR A 140 16.19 -8.84 8.04
N VAL A 141 16.34 -7.72 7.34
CA VAL A 141 15.99 -7.56 5.93
C VAL A 141 17.26 -7.36 5.13
N GLU A 142 17.49 -8.19 4.11
CA GLU A 142 18.59 -8.05 3.19
C GLU A 142 18.11 -7.56 1.82
N VAL A 143 18.77 -6.53 1.31
CA VAL A 143 18.57 -6.05 -0.05
C VAL A 143 19.85 -6.17 -0.85
N ARG A 144 19.75 -6.46 -2.15
CA ARG A 144 20.87 -6.56 -3.07
C ARG A 144 20.76 -5.55 -4.19
N ARG A 145 21.89 -5.12 -4.73
CA ARG A 145 21.96 -4.17 -5.84
C ARG A 145 21.08 -4.64 -7.00
N ASN A 146 20.27 -3.72 -7.51
CA ASN A 146 19.43 -3.93 -8.68
C ASN A 146 20.23 -3.62 -9.95
N PRO A 147 20.59 -4.62 -10.76
CA PRO A 147 21.34 -4.37 -11.99
C PRO A 147 20.52 -3.65 -13.07
N ARG A 148 19.20 -3.65 -12.93
CA ARG A 148 18.26 -2.96 -13.85
C ARG A 148 17.88 -1.55 -13.40
N TYR A 149 18.49 -1.09 -12.30
CA TYR A 149 18.28 0.29 -11.88
C TYR A 149 18.82 1.26 -12.92
N ARG A 150 18.05 2.32 -13.25
CA ARG A 150 18.41 3.30 -14.30
C ARG A 150 19.84 3.87 -14.16
N ASN A 151 20.34 3.96 -12.92
CA ASN A 151 21.67 4.46 -12.61
C ASN A 151 22.49 3.42 -11.81
N ALA A 152 22.47 2.17 -12.26
CA ALA A 152 23.12 1.06 -11.57
C ALA A 152 24.64 1.25 -11.42
N SER A 153 25.28 1.97 -12.35
CA SER A 153 26.72 2.27 -12.30
C SER A 153 27.12 3.17 -11.13
N SER A 154 26.21 4.00 -10.62
CA SER A 154 26.45 4.86 -9.45
C SER A 154 26.32 4.12 -8.11
N VAL A 155 25.71 2.93 -8.10
CA VAL A 155 25.48 2.15 -6.89
C VAL A 155 26.74 1.38 -6.53
N ARG A 156 27.45 1.82 -5.50
CA ARG A 156 28.72 1.22 -5.05
C ARG A 156 28.55 -0.01 -4.17
N LEU A 157 27.46 -0.05 -3.37
CA LEU A 157 27.19 -1.16 -2.47
C LEU A 157 26.60 -2.36 -3.24
N ASN A 158 27.04 -3.56 -2.91
CA ASN A 158 26.49 -4.80 -3.46
C ASN A 158 25.17 -5.18 -2.78
N GLY A 159 24.99 -4.78 -1.52
CA GLY A 159 23.79 -5.02 -0.74
C GLY A 159 23.83 -4.29 0.59
N VAL A 160 22.70 -4.27 1.27
CA VAL A 160 22.52 -3.70 2.62
C VAL A 160 21.73 -4.70 3.45
N ARG A 161 22.12 -4.91 4.70
CA ARG A 161 21.38 -5.69 5.66
C ARG A 161 20.89 -4.77 6.77
N PHE A 162 19.59 -4.70 6.92
CA PHE A 162 18.91 -3.94 7.97
C PHE A 162 18.64 -4.85 9.14
N LEU A 163 19.15 -4.52 10.32
CA LEU A 163 18.94 -5.25 11.56
C LEU A 163 17.91 -4.48 12.40
N PRO A 164 16.72 -5.03 12.67
CA PRO A 164 15.73 -4.37 13.52
C PRO A 164 16.24 -4.37 14.97
N THR A 165 16.39 -3.20 15.54
CA THR A 165 16.74 -3.01 16.94
C THR A 165 15.69 -2.13 17.60
N VAL A 166 15.16 -2.58 18.75
CA VAL A 166 14.14 -1.82 19.51
C VAL A 166 14.76 -0.88 20.53
N ASN A 167 16.08 -1.04 20.80
CA ASN A 167 16.77 -0.32 21.86
C ASN A 167 18.02 0.38 21.30
N GLY A 168 18.05 1.71 21.39
CA GLY A 168 19.15 2.54 20.91
C GLY A 168 20.48 2.22 21.60
N PHE A 169 20.49 1.81 22.88
CA PHE A 169 21.74 1.38 23.54
C PHE A 169 22.31 0.12 22.92
N THR A 170 21.45 -0.83 22.55
CA THR A 170 21.89 -2.04 21.88
C THR A 170 22.46 -1.71 20.50
N GLU A 171 21.80 -0.84 19.75
CA GLU A 171 22.26 -0.36 18.45
C GLU A 171 23.63 0.33 18.56
N THR A 172 23.78 1.26 19.49
CA THR A 172 25.05 1.96 19.76
C THR A 172 26.16 0.99 20.12
N ARG A 173 25.92 0.01 20.99
CA ARG A 173 26.90 -1.04 21.34
C ARG A 173 27.27 -1.91 20.13
N MET A 174 26.32 -2.24 19.27
CA MET A 174 26.58 -3.00 18.04
C MET A 174 27.46 -2.20 17.09
N PHE A 175 27.24 -0.89 16.99
CA PHE A 175 28.07 -0.01 16.17
C PHE A 175 29.52 0.06 16.71
N PHE A 176 29.70 0.33 17.98
CA PHE A 176 31.04 0.38 18.60
C PHE A 176 31.79 -0.97 18.55
N ASN A 177 31.06 -2.07 18.55
CA ASN A 177 31.63 -3.43 18.40
C ASN A 177 31.84 -3.81 16.92
N GLY A 178 31.68 -2.90 15.98
CA GLY A 178 31.90 -3.15 14.55
C GLY A 178 30.86 -4.07 13.89
N LYS A 179 29.71 -4.31 14.55
CA LYS A 179 28.62 -5.13 14.00
C LYS A 179 27.68 -4.34 13.11
N LEU A 180 27.68 -3.03 13.22
CA LEU A 180 26.94 -2.11 12.36
C LEU A 180 27.88 -1.11 11.73
N HIS A 181 27.61 -0.72 10.48
CA HIS A 181 28.36 0.32 9.77
C HIS A 181 27.68 1.69 9.88
N VAL A 182 26.38 1.69 10.12
CA VAL A 182 25.54 2.88 10.26
C VAL A 182 24.51 2.64 11.35
N THR A 183 24.16 3.67 12.08
CA THR A 183 23.09 3.72 13.09
C THR A 183 22.19 4.92 12.84
N ASN A 184 20.94 4.86 13.26
CA ASN A 184 19.95 5.94 13.12
C ASN A 184 19.94 6.90 14.34
N ASN A 185 20.77 6.67 15.35
CA ASN A 185 20.89 7.53 16.53
C ASN A 185 22.00 8.57 16.37
#